data_f593e3359c6ef96e5066c6631a1f2462
#
_entry.id   f593e3359c6ef96e5066c6631a1f2462
#
_cell.length_a   1.000
_cell.length_b   1.000
_cell.length_c   1.000
_cell.angle_alpha   90.00
_cell.angle_beta   90.00
_cell.angle_gamma   90.00
#
_symmetry.space_group_name_H-M   'P 1'
#
loop_
_entity.id
_entity.type
_entity.pdbx_description
1 polymer ?
#
loop_
_entity_poly.entity_id
_entity_poly.type
_entity_poly.pdbx_seq_one_letter_code
_entity_poly.pdbx_strand_id
1 'polypeptide(L)'
;MKEIFLQISNRQDLSQDQVQAVFDRILKNEVSESQIASFLMGLKIKGETSDEITGIVRALKSHATVLPETFTDAMCNCGTGGDQSYSFNISTTACFVLAAGGIRMAKAGNRSISSKSGSADVLEVLGINVAASPEILSKALDEVGLAFIFAQTMHPAMRFIGPARQALGIPTIMNLVGPLANPLDLETQLMGLYRVELQEIVANAIQQLGRKRAVIITGPDNMDEAALYGTNTYTLLEDGHISQHTFTYEDLGMEKVE
;
A
#
# COMPACT_ATOMS: atom_id res chain seq x y z
N MET A 1 10.69 0.34 -23.85
CA MET A 1 9.21 0.35 -23.93
C MET A 1 8.65 -0.55 -25.01
N LYS A 2 9.12 -0.52 -26.27
CA LYS A 2 8.52 -1.32 -27.37
C LYS A 2 8.44 -2.81 -27.05
N GLU A 3 9.52 -3.42 -26.59
CA GLU A 3 9.57 -4.85 -26.21
C GLU A 3 8.62 -5.17 -25.05
N ILE A 4 8.57 -4.31 -24.04
CA ILE A 4 7.65 -4.42 -22.89
C ILE A 4 6.20 -4.41 -23.37
N PHE A 5 5.83 -3.48 -24.26
CA PHE A 5 4.47 -3.43 -24.81
C PHE A 5 4.11 -4.66 -25.64
N LEU A 6 5.06 -5.19 -26.43
CA LEU A 6 4.84 -6.43 -27.17
C LEU A 6 4.62 -7.63 -26.22
N GLN A 7 5.39 -7.72 -25.15
CA GLN A 7 5.25 -8.78 -24.14
C GLN A 7 3.87 -8.69 -23.47
N ILE A 8 3.48 -7.50 -22.97
CA ILE A 8 2.16 -7.28 -22.35
C ILE A 8 1.02 -7.57 -23.35
N SER A 9 1.13 -7.15 -24.61
CA SER A 9 0.10 -7.37 -25.63
C SER A 9 -0.12 -8.85 -25.95
N ASN A 10 0.92 -9.67 -25.76
CA ASN A 10 0.86 -11.12 -25.84
C ASN A 10 0.44 -11.80 -24.53
N ARG A 11 -0.03 -11.04 -23.54
CA ARG A 11 -0.40 -11.50 -22.19
C ARG A 11 0.73 -12.24 -21.46
N GLN A 12 1.97 -11.90 -21.75
CA GLN A 12 3.14 -12.44 -21.06
C GLN A 12 3.46 -11.59 -19.83
N ASP A 13 3.77 -12.25 -18.72
CA ASP A 13 4.15 -11.61 -17.50
C ASP A 13 5.54 -10.97 -17.61
N LEU A 14 5.71 -9.87 -16.87
CA LEU A 14 6.99 -9.21 -16.77
C LEU A 14 7.73 -9.66 -15.50
N SER A 15 9.04 -9.81 -15.60
CA SER A 15 9.86 -10.06 -14.42
C SER A 15 9.98 -8.82 -13.54
N GLN A 16 10.36 -9.03 -12.28
CA GLN A 16 10.62 -7.94 -11.33
C GLN A 16 11.60 -6.92 -11.90
N ASP A 17 12.71 -7.39 -12.49
CA ASP A 17 13.75 -6.53 -13.05
C ASP A 17 13.27 -5.71 -14.26
N GLN A 18 12.45 -6.32 -15.14
CA GLN A 18 11.86 -5.61 -16.27
C GLN A 18 10.96 -4.48 -15.81
N VAL A 19 10.09 -4.76 -14.84
CA VAL A 19 9.16 -3.75 -14.30
C VAL A 19 9.92 -2.69 -13.52
N GLN A 20 10.88 -3.07 -12.69
CA GLN A 20 11.73 -2.13 -11.97
C GLN A 20 12.43 -1.18 -12.94
N ALA A 21 13.04 -1.69 -14.01
CA ALA A 21 13.73 -0.87 -15.01
C ALA A 21 12.77 0.11 -15.73
N VAL A 22 11.53 -0.30 -16.01
CA VAL A 22 10.51 0.59 -16.59
C VAL A 22 10.16 1.70 -15.59
N PHE A 23 9.91 1.35 -14.33
CA PHE A 23 9.55 2.32 -13.31
C PHE A 23 10.70 3.27 -12.97
N ASP A 24 11.95 2.81 -12.91
CA ASP A 24 13.11 3.68 -12.72
C ASP A 24 13.17 4.79 -13.80
N ARG A 25 12.84 4.47 -15.05
CA ARG A 25 12.75 5.45 -16.12
C ARG A 25 11.56 6.39 -15.97
N ILE A 26 10.40 5.87 -15.53
CA ILE A 26 9.22 6.70 -15.24
C ILE A 26 9.54 7.70 -14.13
N LEU A 27 10.15 7.24 -13.04
CA LEU A 27 10.50 8.08 -11.88
C LEU A 27 11.59 9.12 -12.18
N LYS A 28 12.39 8.89 -13.24
CA LYS A 28 13.34 9.87 -13.80
C LYS A 28 12.73 10.80 -14.86
N ASN A 29 11.42 10.68 -15.13
CA ASN A 29 10.72 11.44 -16.16
C ASN A 29 11.23 11.18 -17.60
N GLU A 30 11.64 9.96 -17.90
CA GLU A 30 12.18 9.54 -19.20
C GLU A 30 11.12 8.82 -20.07
N VAL A 31 9.89 8.71 -19.59
CA VAL A 31 8.78 8.01 -20.27
C VAL A 31 7.61 8.96 -20.43
N SER A 32 7.03 9.02 -21.63
CA SER A 32 5.90 9.91 -21.89
C SER A 32 4.64 9.47 -21.16
N GLU A 33 3.75 10.42 -20.86
CA GLU A 33 2.47 10.16 -20.18
C GLU A 33 1.64 9.09 -20.92
N SER A 34 1.58 9.14 -22.25
CA SER A 34 0.88 8.14 -23.05
C SER A 34 1.48 6.73 -22.89
N GLN A 35 2.80 6.63 -22.80
CA GLN A 35 3.46 5.34 -22.55
C GLN A 35 3.21 4.84 -21.13
N ILE A 36 3.19 5.72 -20.13
CA ILE A 36 2.84 5.37 -18.74
C ILE A 36 1.40 4.85 -18.69
N ALA A 37 0.45 5.58 -19.27
CA ALA A 37 -0.95 5.15 -19.32
C ALA A 37 -1.11 3.81 -20.04
N SER A 38 -0.45 3.61 -21.18
CA SER A 38 -0.48 2.35 -21.92
C SER A 38 0.11 1.19 -21.10
N PHE A 39 1.18 1.42 -20.36
CA PHE A 39 1.80 0.43 -19.48
C PHE A 39 0.86 0.02 -18.35
N LEU A 40 0.30 0.98 -17.62
CA LEU A 40 -0.62 0.73 -16.52
C LEU A 40 -1.89 0.01 -16.99
N MET A 41 -2.46 0.44 -18.12
CA MET A 41 -3.64 -0.18 -18.70
C MET A 41 -3.34 -1.58 -19.23
N GLY A 42 -2.17 -1.77 -19.83
CA GLY A 42 -1.73 -3.08 -20.33
C GLY A 42 -1.59 -4.11 -19.21
N LEU A 43 -0.96 -3.75 -18.07
CA LEU A 43 -0.89 -4.62 -16.89
C LEU A 43 -2.29 -4.94 -16.34
N LYS A 44 -3.17 -3.95 -16.29
CA LYS A 44 -4.56 -4.12 -15.85
C LYS A 44 -5.34 -5.13 -16.70
N ILE A 45 -5.22 -5.04 -18.02
CA ILE A 45 -5.91 -5.94 -18.98
C ILE A 45 -5.32 -7.35 -18.94
N LYS A 46 -4.00 -7.45 -18.79
CA LYS A 46 -3.30 -8.74 -18.67
C LYS A 46 -3.65 -9.45 -17.37
N GLY A 47 -3.84 -8.72 -16.32
CA GLY A 47 -3.85 -9.17 -14.92
C GLY A 47 -2.46 -8.99 -14.29
N GLU A 48 -2.42 -8.34 -13.14
CA GLU A 48 -1.20 -8.04 -12.42
C GLU A 48 -0.64 -9.30 -11.71
N THR A 49 0.69 -9.40 -11.61
CA THR A 49 1.38 -10.48 -10.89
C THR A 49 2.14 -9.96 -9.67
N SER A 50 2.50 -10.87 -8.75
CA SER A 50 3.33 -10.54 -7.58
C SER A 50 4.69 -9.99 -7.97
N ASP A 51 5.30 -10.51 -9.04
CA ASP A 51 6.58 -10.03 -9.56
C ASP A 51 6.48 -8.60 -10.08
N GLU A 52 5.40 -8.27 -10.78
CA GLU A 52 5.17 -6.93 -11.29
C GLU A 52 4.93 -5.93 -10.17
N ILE A 53 4.13 -6.30 -9.15
CA ILE A 53 3.94 -5.50 -7.94
C ILE A 53 5.29 -5.27 -7.25
N THR A 54 6.06 -6.33 -7.02
CA THR A 54 7.37 -6.27 -6.36
C THR A 54 8.35 -5.37 -7.11
N GLY A 55 8.42 -5.50 -8.43
CA GLY A 55 9.30 -4.66 -9.28
C GLY A 55 8.97 -3.17 -9.14
N ILE A 56 7.67 -2.81 -9.15
CA ILE A 56 7.25 -1.42 -8.94
C ILE A 56 7.64 -0.92 -7.55
N VAL A 57 7.36 -1.70 -6.51
CA VAL A 57 7.66 -1.31 -5.13
C VAL A 57 9.17 -1.13 -4.93
N ARG A 58 10.01 -2.00 -5.49
CA ARG A 58 11.48 -1.84 -5.46
C ARG A 58 11.92 -0.54 -6.11
N ALA A 59 11.39 -0.21 -7.29
CA ALA A 59 11.69 1.07 -7.95
C ALA A 59 11.25 2.26 -7.08
N LEU A 60 10.04 2.24 -6.52
CA LEU A 60 9.55 3.30 -5.64
C LEU A 60 10.43 3.48 -4.40
N LYS A 61 10.83 2.38 -3.76
CA LYS A 61 11.72 2.44 -2.57
C LYS A 61 13.11 2.96 -2.92
N SER A 62 13.69 2.59 -4.07
CA SER A 62 15.01 3.07 -4.49
C SER A 62 15.06 4.57 -4.81
N HIS A 63 13.92 5.17 -5.10
CA HIS A 63 13.76 6.61 -5.35
C HIS A 63 13.08 7.36 -4.20
N ALA A 64 12.81 6.70 -3.08
CA ALA A 64 12.18 7.30 -1.93
C ALA A 64 13.13 8.19 -1.14
N THR A 65 12.56 9.17 -0.43
CA THR A 65 13.27 9.85 0.65
C THR A 65 13.47 8.87 1.80
N VAL A 66 14.70 8.68 2.24
CA VAL A 66 15.04 7.76 3.33
C VAL A 66 15.08 8.49 4.67
N LEU A 67 14.74 7.77 5.74
CA LEU A 67 14.95 8.23 7.10
C LEU A 67 16.43 8.05 7.50
N PRO A 68 16.98 8.91 8.37
CA PRO A 68 18.38 8.78 8.80
C PRO A 68 18.64 7.54 9.65
N GLU A 69 17.62 7.01 10.30
CA GLU A 69 17.70 5.82 11.16
C GLU A 69 16.92 4.64 10.57
N THR A 70 17.34 3.43 10.92
CA THR A 70 16.70 2.19 10.49
C THR A 70 15.85 1.61 11.63
N PHE A 71 14.60 1.28 11.33
CA PHE A 71 13.65 0.67 12.26
C PHE A 71 13.20 -0.68 11.69
N THR A 72 13.74 -1.77 12.21
CA THR A 72 13.44 -3.12 11.69
C THR A 72 12.18 -3.74 12.30
N ASP A 73 11.72 -3.20 13.43
CA ASP A 73 10.54 -3.64 14.18
C ASP A 73 9.27 -2.83 13.86
N ALA A 74 9.35 -1.95 12.87
CA ALA A 74 8.22 -1.09 12.52
C ALA A 74 7.13 -1.85 11.75
N MET A 75 5.88 -1.47 12.01
CA MET A 75 4.68 -1.96 11.35
C MET A 75 3.98 -0.85 10.56
N CYS A 76 3.33 -1.21 9.48
CA CYS A 76 2.37 -0.34 8.78
C CYS A 76 0.99 -1.02 8.67
N ASN A 77 -0.08 -0.23 8.87
CA ASN A 77 -1.48 -0.66 8.72
C ASN A 77 -2.21 0.18 7.67
N CYS A 78 -1.78 0.15 6.43
CA CYS A 78 -2.34 0.95 5.36
C CYS A 78 -3.12 0.08 4.37
N GLY A 79 -4.38 0.44 4.08
CA GLY A 79 -5.21 -0.21 3.06
C GLY A 79 -5.08 0.43 1.67
N THR A 80 -5.67 -0.21 0.68
CA THR A 80 -5.71 0.26 -0.71
C THR A 80 -6.64 1.45 -0.91
N GLY A 81 -7.65 1.58 -0.06
CA GLY A 81 -8.78 2.47 -0.33
C GLY A 81 -9.59 2.02 -1.54
N GLY A 82 -10.55 2.85 -1.92
CA GLY A 82 -11.30 2.65 -3.16
C GLY A 82 -12.46 1.64 -3.09
N ASP A 83 -12.79 1.17 -1.90
CA ASP A 83 -13.87 0.23 -1.60
C ASP A 83 -15.28 0.88 -1.61
N GLN A 84 -15.33 2.21 -1.64
CA GLN A 84 -16.58 3.01 -1.60
C GLN A 84 -17.44 2.78 -0.34
N SER A 85 -16.86 2.24 0.74
CA SER A 85 -17.56 2.02 2.01
C SER A 85 -17.94 3.31 2.73
N TYR A 86 -17.22 4.41 2.42
CA TYR A 86 -17.36 5.70 3.10
C TYR A 86 -17.18 5.62 4.62
N SER A 87 -16.45 4.60 5.09
CA SER A 87 -16.10 4.43 6.49
C SER A 87 -15.27 5.62 7.01
N PHE A 88 -15.22 5.81 8.32
CA PHE A 88 -14.26 6.73 8.90
C PHE A 88 -12.83 6.19 8.72
N ASN A 89 -11.79 7.00 9.04
CA ASN A 89 -10.40 6.59 8.88
C ASN A 89 -9.98 5.53 9.91
N ILE A 90 -10.48 4.29 9.76
CA ILE A 90 -10.30 3.16 10.68
C ILE A 90 -8.81 2.89 10.89
N SER A 91 -8.05 2.66 9.82
CA SER A 91 -6.63 2.35 9.91
C SER A 91 -5.81 3.48 10.55
N THR A 92 -6.21 4.76 10.32
CA THR A 92 -5.56 5.91 10.97
C THR A 92 -5.85 5.94 12.47
N THR A 93 -7.09 5.70 12.88
CA THR A 93 -7.47 5.62 14.29
C THR A 93 -6.77 4.44 14.98
N ALA A 94 -6.78 3.27 14.36
CA ALA A 94 -6.15 2.07 14.89
C ALA A 94 -4.63 2.24 15.10
N CYS A 95 -3.92 3.03 14.28
CA CYS A 95 -2.49 3.21 14.46
C CYS A 95 -2.13 3.90 15.78
N PHE A 96 -2.96 4.80 16.29
CA PHE A 96 -2.75 5.42 17.62
C PHE A 96 -2.94 4.40 18.74
N VAL A 97 -3.94 3.52 18.63
CA VAL A 97 -4.19 2.44 19.59
C VAL A 97 -3.02 1.45 19.61
N LEU A 98 -2.54 1.04 18.43
CA LEU A 98 -1.40 0.14 18.29
C LEU A 98 -0.12 0.75 18.87
N ALA A 99 0.15 2.01 18.59
CA ALA A 99 1.30 2.72 19.15
C ALA A 99 1.22 2.86 20.67
N ALA A 100 0.04 3.17 21.21
CA ALA A 100 -0.18 3.19 22.66
C ALA A 100 -0.01 1.81 23.31
N GLY A 101 -0.24 0.74 22.57
CA GLY A 101 0.04 -0.65 22.96
C GLY A 101 1.50 -1.07 22.80
N GLY A 102 2.40 -0.16 22.42
CA GLY A 102 3.85 -0.41 22.31
C GLY A 102 4.32 -0.93 20.94
N ILE A 103 3.46 -0.93 19.91
CA ILE A 103 3.85 -1.30 18.55
C ILE A 103 4.40 -0.06 17.84
N ARG A 104 5.62 -0.15 17.30
CA ARG A 104 6.19 0.96 16.50
C ARG A 104 5.49 1.08 15.16
N MET A 105 4.78 2.18 14.95
CA MET A 105 3.92 2.40 13.80
C MET A 105 4.53 3.40 12.79
N ALA A 106 4.94 2.91 11.63
CA ALA A 106 5.32 3.72 10.48
C ALA A 106 4.13 3.81 9.52
N LYS A 107 3.13 4.63 9.87
CA LYS A 107 1.84 4.72 9.16
C LYS A 107 1.99 5.40 7.81
N ALA A 108 2.02 4.65 6.71
CA ALA A 108 1.91 5.24 5.38
C ALA A 108 0.50 5.79 5.12
N GLY A 109 0.44 6.89 4.41
CA GLY A 109 -0.85 7.48 4.05
C GLY A 109 -0.72 8.64 3.06
N ASN A 110 -1.87 9.12 2.59
CA ASN A 110 -1.96 10.20 1.61
C ASN A 110 -3.20 11.06 1.88
N ARG A 111 -3.35 12.14 1.10
CA ARG A 111 -4.63 12.86 0.97
C ARG A 111 -5.63 12.00 0.22
N SER A 112 -6.92 12.28 0.44
CA SER A 112 -7.98 11.65 -0.32
C SER A 112 -7.91 12.02 -1.80
N ILE A 113 -8.19 11.04 -2.67
CA ILE A 113 -8.42 11.26 -4.11
C ILE A 113 -9.91 11.08 -4.43
N SER A 114 -10.58 10.13 -3.78
CA SER A 114 -11.96 9.72 -4.09
C SER A 114 -12.91 9.77 -2.90
N SER A 115 -12.39 9.70 -1.66
CA SER A 115 -13.17 9.77 -0.43
C SER A 115 -13.30 11.21 0.10
N LYS A 116 -14.15 11.43 1.09
CA LYS A 116 -14.35 12.75 1.71
C LYS A 116 -13.13 13.24 2.50
N SER A 117 -12.32 12.32 3.03
CA SER A 117 -11.17 12.62 3.88
C SER A 117 -10.16 11.48 3.84
N GLY A 118 -8.90 11.78 3.52
CA GLY A 118 -7.78 10.86 3.62
C GLY A 118 -7.11 10.91 4.99
N SER A 119 -6.15 10.04 5.21
CA SER A 119 -5.41 9.99 6.49
C SER A 119 -4.65 11.29 6.79
N ALA A 120 -4.03 11.91 5.77
CA ALA A 120 -3.34 13.18 5.95
C ALA A 120 -4.29 14.31 6.34
N ASP A 121 -5.49 14.34 5.74
CA ASP A 121 -6.47 15.40 5.96
C ASP A 121 -6.95 15.41 7.43
N VAL A 122 -7.22 14.21 8.00
CA VAL A 122 -7.62 14.07 9.41
C VAL A 122 -6.47 14.47 10.35
N LEU A 123 -5.24 14.02 10.06
CA LEU A 123 -4.09 14.30 10.91
C LEU A 123 -3.77 15.79 10.95
N GLU A 124 -3.90 16.53 9.86
CA GLU A 124 -3.74 17.98 9.82
C GLU A 124 -4.79 18.70 10.69
N VAL A 125 -6.05 18.26 10.65
CA VAL A 125 -7.11 18.82 11.52
C VAL A 125 -6.81 18.57 12.99
N LEU A 126 -6.15 17.46 13.32
CA LEU A 126 -5.68 17.14 14.68
C LEU A 126 -4.39 17.90 15.06
N GLY A 127 -3.87 18.78 14.18
CA GLY A 127 -2.66 19.57 14.44
C GLY A 127 -1.34 18.84 14.20
N ILE A 128 -1.36 17.66 13.55
CA ILE A 128 -0.15 16.89 13.24
C ILE A 128 0.45 17.41 11.94
N ASN A 129 1.76 17.74 11.97
CA ASN A 129 2.49 18.12 10.76
C ASN A 129 2.76 16.89 9.90
N VAL A 130 1.93 16.66 8.88
CA VAL A 130 2.06 15.51 7.96
C VAL A 130 3.26 15.63 7.03
N ALA A 131 3.78 16.84 6.81
CA ALA A 131 4.95 17.10 5.96
C ALA A 131 6.25 17.26 6.79
N ALA A 132 6.36 16.56 7.92
CA ALA A 132 7.54 16.56 8.76
C ALA A 132 8.79 16.04 8.01
N SER A 133 9.96 16.56 8.37
CA SER A 133 11.23 16.12 7.76
C SER A 133 11.59 14.69 8.18
N PRO A 134 12.44 13.98 7.41
CA PRO A 134 12.89 12.63 7.76
C PRO A 134 13.48 12.52 9.18
N GLU A 135 14.19 13.55 9.65
CA GLU A 135 14.78 13.61 11.00
C GLU A 135 13.69 13.65 12.08
N ILE A 136 12.63 14.44 11.85
CA ILE A 136 11.47 14.51 12.77
C ILE A 136 10.71 13.18 12.77
N LEU A 137 10.54 12.55 11.61
CA LEU A 137 9.89 11.24 11.50
C LEU A 137 10.67 10.15 12.23
N SER A 138 12.02 10.12 12.09
CA SER A 138 12.87 9.20 12.85
C SER A 138 12.74 9.42 14.35
N LYS A 139 12.82 10.67 14.80
CA LYS A 139 12.66 11.02 16.21
C LYS A 139 11.27 10.62 16.75
N ALA A 140 10.21 10.82 15.98
CA ALA A 140 8.85 10.42 16.36
C ALA A 140 8.71 8.90 16.48
N LEU A 141 9.33 8.12 15.58
CA LEU A 141 9.35 6.66 15.67
C LEU A 141 10.12 6.17 16.90
N ASP A 142 11.22 6.84 17.26
CA ASP A 142 12.04 6.46 18.41
C ASP A 142 11.39 6.83 19.75
N GLU A 143 10.95 8.08 19.89
CA GLU A 143 10.48 8.61 21.19
C GLU A 143 8.99 8.34 21.45
N VAL A 144 8.16 8.32 20.38
CA VAL A 144 6.68 8.21 20.50
C VAL A 144 6.18 6.85 19.99
N GLY A 145 6.96 6.16 19.17
CA GLY A 145 6.57 4.91 18.54
C GLY A 145 5.58 5.08 17.38
N LEU A 146 5.36 6.30 16.87
CA LEU A 146 4.43 6.57 15.78
C LEU A 146 4.96 7.69 14.88
N ALA A 147 5.05 7.44 13.57
CA ALA A 147 5.26 8.48 12.57
C ALA A 147 4.31 8.30 11.37
N PHE A 148 3.87 9.43 10.81
CA PHE A 148 3.08 9.45 9.59
C PHE A 148 3.98 9.61 8.36
N ILE A 149 4.05 8.58 7.56
CA ILE A 149 4.88 8.49 6.35
C ILE A 149 4.04 9.01 5.17
N PHE A 150 4.13 10.32 4.92
CA PHE A 150 3.32 10.99 3.92
C PHE A 150 3.84 10.72 2.52
N ALA A 151 3.04 10.07 1.67
CA ALA A 151 3.46 9.60 0.36
C ALA A 151 4.02 10.71 -0.55
N GLN A 152 3.48 11.93 -0.48
CA GLN A 152 3.94 13.04 -1.35
C GLN A 152 5.34 13.54 -0.98
N THR A 153 5.71 13.53 0.30
CA THR A 153 7.05 13.94 0.76
C THR A 153 8.06 12.81 0.62
N MET A 154 7.63 11.57 0.85
CA MET A 154 8.52 10.42 0.83
C MET A 154 8.76 9.86 -0.58
N HIS A 155 7.85 10.09 -1.51
CA HIS A 155 7.96 9.65 -2.91
C HIS A 155 7.72 10.81 -3.90
N PRO A 156 8.57 11.84 -3.91
CA PRO A 156 8.35 13.02 -4.76
C PRO A 156 8.32 12.71 -6.26
N ALA A 157 8.98 11.65 -6.70
CA ALA A 157 8.99 11.21 -8.10
C ALA A 157 7.64 10.61 -8.57
N MET A 158 6.75 10.24 -7.66
CA MET A 158 5.39 9.77 -7.99
C MET A 158 4.57 10.81 -8.77
N ARG A 159 4.94 12.10 -8.69
CA ARG A 159 4.32 13.18 -9.47
C ARG A 159 4.32 12.91 -10.98
N PHE A 160 5.29 12.17 -11.50
CA PHE A 160 5.39 11.86 -12.92
C PHE A 160 4.38 10.79 -13.37
N ILE A 161 3.81 10.02 -12.44
CA ILE A 161 2.78 9.01 -12.71
C ILE A 161 1.38 9.61 -12.59
N GLY A 162 1.23 10.67 -11.79
CA GLY A 162 -0.06 11.29 -11.46
C GLY A 162 -0.94 11.61 -12.67
N PRO A 163 -0.45 12.36 -13.68
CA PRO A 163 -1.24 12.71 -14.87
C PRO A 163 -1.81 11.49 -15.60
N ALA A 164 -0.99 10.46 -15.85
CA ALA A 164 -1.44 9.23 -16.51
C ALA A 164 -2.52 8.50 -15.69
N ARG A 165 -2.39 8.43 -14.36
CA ARG A 165 -3.41 7.85 -13.47
C ARG A 165 -4.71 8.64 -13.50
N GLN A 166 -4.62 9.96 -13.50
CA GLN A 166 -5.78 10.84 -13.57
C GLN A 166 -6.51 10.71 -14.92
N ALA A 167 -5.76 10.64 -16.03
CA ALA A 167 -6.31 10.45 -17.35
C ALA A 167 -7.02 9.09 -17.51
N LEU A 168 -6.51 8.02 -16.88
CA LEU A 168 -7.15 6.71 -16.88
C LEU A 168 -8.43 6.67 -16.05
N GLY A 169 -8.50 7.37 -14.93
CA GLY A 169 -9.70 7.47 -14.08
C GLY A 169 -10.19 6.16 -13.46
N ILE A 170 -9.40 5.10 -13.50
CA ILE A 170 -9.74 3.77 -13.00
C ILE A 170 -8.64 3.23 -12.06
N PRO A 171 -8.95 2.27 -11.16
CA PRO A 171 -7.95 1.57 -10.37
C PRO A 171 -6.99 0.78 -11.26
N THR A 172 -5.69 0.89 -10.96
CA THR A 172 -4.60 0.16 -11.64
C THR A 172 -3.71 -0.51 -10.60
N ILE A 173 -2.64 -1.19 -11.03
CA ILE A 173 -1.61 -1.75 -10.15
C ILE A 173 -1.08 -0.72 -9.12
N MET A 174 -1.15 0.59 -9.44
CA MET A 174 -0.73 1.66 -8.52
C MET A 174 -1.56 1.73 -7.23
N ASN A 175 -2.80 1.21 -7.24
CA ASN A 175 -3.61 1.12 -6.04
C ASN A 175 -3.14 0.01 -5.10
N LEU A 176 -2.54 -1.05 -5.66
CA LEU A 176 -1.97 -2.17 -4.89
C LEU A 176 -0.60 -1.81 -4.31
N VAL A 177 0.22 -1.06 -5.06
CA VAL A 177 1.59 -0.77 -4.65
C VAL A 177 1.71 0.35 -3.62
N GLY A 178 0.72 1.26 -3.54
CA GLY A 178 0.75 2.39 -2.60
C GLY A 178 1.01 1.96 -1.15
N PRO A 179 0.21 1.04 -0.56
CA PRO A 179 0.43 0.53 0.78
C PRO A 179 1.75 -0.21 0.97
N LEU A 180 2.33 -0.77 -0.10
CA LEU A 180 3.56 -1.57 -0.06
C LEU A 180 4.83 -0.73 -0.18
N ALA A 181 4.71 0.50 -0.66
CA ALA A 181 5.83 1.38 -0.97
C ALA A 181 6.37 2.18 0.23
N ASN A 182 6.11 1.71 1.47
CA ASN A 182 6.71 2.34 2.64
C ASN A 182 8.25 2.35 2.51
N PRO A 183 8.92 3.51 2.66
CA PRO A 183 10.37 3.60 2.51
C PRO A 183 11.14 2.81 3.57
N LEU A 184 10.54 2.56 4.74
CA LEU A 184 11.15 1.72 5.77
C LEU A 184 11.15 0.24 5.38
N ASP A 185 12.11 -0.51 5.92
CA ASP A 185 12.14 -1.96 5.83
C ASP A 185 11.27 -2.57 6.92
N LEU A 186 9.97 -2.59 6.65
CA LEU A 186 8.98 -3.10 7.59
C LEU A 186 9.16 -4.62 7.81
N GLU A 187 9.08 -5.05 9.05
CA GLU A 187 9.00 -6.47 9.41
C GLU A 187 7.57 -6.99 9.31
N THR A 188 6.61 -6.16 9.72
CA THR A 188 5.19 -6.53 9.82
C THR A 188 4.30 -5.56 9.04
N GLN A 189 3.26 -6.08 8.41
CA GLN A 189 2.28 -5.27 7.68
C GLN A 189 0.85 -5.79 7.85
N LEU A 190 -0.08 -4.89 8.17
CA LEU A 190 -1.52 -5.10 7.98
C LEU A 190 -1.95 -4.30 6.75
N MET A 191 -2.62 -4.94 5.81
CA MET A 191 -3.07 -4.30 4.59
C MET A 191 -4.53 -4.61 4.30
N GLY A 192 -5.37 -3.58 4.29
CA GLY A 192 -6.73 -3.67 3.75
C GLY A 192 -6.71 -3.75 2.23
N LEU A 193 -7.53 -4.62 1.66
CA LEU A 193 -7.62 -4.85 0.23
C LEU A 193 -9.07 -5.01 -0.20
N TYR A 194 -9.54 -4.15 -1.11
CA TYR A 194 -10.93 -4.14 -1.58
C TYR A 194 -11.30 -5.28 -2.55
N ARG A 195 -10.37 -6.22 -2.84
CA ARG A 195 -10.59 -7.35 -3.77
C ARG A 195 -9.95 -8.62 -3.21
N VAL A 196 -10.78 -9.52 -2.71
CA VAL A 196 -10.33 -10.78 -2.09
C VAL A 196 -9.48 -11.64 -3.02
N GLU A 197 -9.80 -11.66 -4.32
CA GLU A 197 -9.08 -12.44 -5.32
C GLU A 197 -7.63 -11.99 -5.55
N LEU A 198 -7.24 -10.81 -5.08
CA LEU A 198 -5.88 -10.30 -5.15
C LEU A 198 -5.06 -10.57 -3.89
N GLN A 199 -5.65 -11.10 -2.81
CA GLN A 199 -4.97 -11.29 -1.53
C GLN A 199 -3.72 -12.17 -1.66
N GLU A 200 -3.81 -13.28 -2.37
CA GLU A 200 -2.67 -14.20 -2.57
C GLU A 200 -1.55 -13.55 -3.37
N ILE A 201 -1.88 -12.83 -4.45
CA ILE A 201 -0.89 -12.11 -5.28
C ILE A 201 -0.17 -11.05 -4.44
N VAL A 202 -0.91 -10.30 -3.62
CA VAL A 202 -0.36 -9.28 -2.72
C VAL A 202 0.48 -9.92 -1.61
N ALA A 203 0.04 -11.04 -1.02
CA ALA A 203 0.80 -11.77 0.00
C ALA A 203 2.15 -12.25 -0.55
N ASN A 204 2.17 -12.82 -1.76
CA ASN A 204 3.41 -13.21 -2.44
C ASN A 204 4.34 -12.01 -2.68
N ALA A 205 3.80 -10.87 -3.12
CA ALA A 205 4.59 -9.64 -3.30
C ALA A 205 5.18 -9.15 -1.96
N ILE A 206 4.40 -9.18 -0.88
CA ILE A 206 4.84 -8.82 0.47
C ILE A 206 5.97 -9.75 0.94
N GLN A 207 5.86 -11.06 0.70
CA GLN A 207 6.91 -12.03 0.99
C GLN A 207 8.20 -11.74 0.20
N GLN A 208 8.08 -11.47 -1.10
CA GLN A 208 9.21 -11.10 -1.97
C GLN A 208 9.88 -9.78 -1.56
N LEU A 209 9.15 -8.88 -0.89
CA LEU A 209 9.66 -7.64 -0.32
C LEU A 209 10.32 -7.84 1.06
N GLY A 210 10.38 -9.08 1.56
CA GLY A 210 11.12 -9.44 2.77
C GLY A 210 10.38 -9.24 4.10
N ARG A 211 9.03 -8.99 4.09
CA ARG A 211 8.26 -8.97 5.34
C ARG A 211 8.19 -10.37 5.92
N LYS A 212 8.33 -10.49 7.24
CA LYS A 212 8.24 -11.76 7.96
C LYS A 212 6.79 -12.13 8.26
N ARG A 213 5.97 -11.12 8.54
CA ARG A 213 4.57 -11.31 8.89
C ARG A 213 3.69 -10.27 8.20
N ALA A 214 2.58 -10.72 7.63
CA ALA A 214 1.57 -9.81 7.09
C ALA A 214 0.17 -10.40 7.19
N VAL A 215 -0.81 -9.51 7.36
CA VAL A 215 -2.22 -9.82 7.22
C VAL A 215 -2.79 -8.94 6.11
N ILE A 216 -3.34 -9.55 5.08
CA ILE A 216 -4.06 -8.89 4.01
C ILE A 216 -5.55 -9.21 4.22
N ILE A 217 -6.36 -8.20 4.49
CA ILE A 217 -7.76 -8.38 4.90
C ILE A 217 -8.72 -7.74 3.90
N THR A 218 -9.84 -8.43 3.68
CA THR A 218 -11.01 -7.92 2.96
C THR A 218 -12.24 -8.20 3.81
N GLY A 219 -12.94 -7.16 4.18
CA GLY A 219 -14.21 -7.26 4.89
C GLY A 219 -15.38 -7.59 3.96
N PRO A 220 -16.59 -7.73 4.50
CA PRO A 220 -17.81 -7.91 3.71
C PRO A 220 -17.97 -6.80 2.67
N ASP A 221 -18.67 -7.11 1.58
CA ASP A 221 -18.94 -6.17 0.48
C ASP A 221 -17.68 -5.56 -0.16
N ASN A 222 -16.56 -6.30 -0.10
CA ASN A 222 -15.23 -5.86 -0.58
C ASN A 222 -14.67 -4.63 0.15
N MET A 223 -15.01 -4.45 1.41
CA MET A 223 -14.45 -3.41 2.27
C MET A 223 -12.95 -3.67 2.50
N ASP A 224 -12.10 -2.65 2.39
CA ASP A 224 -10.66 -2.77 2.66
C ASP A 224 -10.30 -2.62 4.16
N GLU A 225 -11.26 -2.93 5.03
CA GLU A 225 -11.13 -2.94 6.48
C GLU A 225 -11.89 -4.15 7.06
N ALA A 226 -11.55 -4.56 8.28
CA ALA A 226 -12.35 -5.52 9.02
C ALA A 226 -13.67 -4.91 9.47
N ALA A 227 -14.75 -5.70 9.46
CA ALA A 227 -16.07 -5.26 9.88
C ALA A 227 -16.70 -6.23 10.89
N LEU A 228 -17.58 -5.71 11.74
CA LEU A 228 -18.34 -6.49 12.73
C LEU A 228 -19.69 -6.96 12.18
N TYR A 229 -19.83 -7.05 10.85
CA TYR A 229 -20.96 -7.68 10.16
C TYR A 229 -20.41 -8.60 9.05
N GLY A 230 -21.13 -9.66 8.73
CA GLY A 230 -20.72 -10.60 7.69
C GLY A 230 -19.40 -11.31 7.96
N THR A 231 -18.81 -11.87 6.92
CA THR A 231 -17.57 -12.64 6.98
C THR A 231 -16.40 -11.80 6.48
N ASN A 232 -15.35 -11.71 7.27
CA ASN A 232 -14.05 -11.16 6.87
C ASN A 232 -13.17 -12.28 6.32
N THR A 233 -12.49 -12.03 5.22
CA THR A 233 -11.50 -12.94 4.64
C THR A 233 -10.12 -12.33 4.77
N TYR A 234 -9.14 -13.09 5.24
CA TYR A 234 -7.76 -12.60 5.29
C TYR A 234 -6.76 -13.66 4.84
N THR A 235 -5.69 -13.18 4.25
CA THR A 235 -4.51 -13.99 3.94
C THR A 235 -3.41 -13.62 4.93
N LEU A 236 -2.88 -14.63 5.61
CA LEU A 236 -1.78 -14.52 6.57
C LEU A 236 -0.49 -14.98 5.89
N LEU A 237 0.54 -14.13 5.91
CA LEU A 237 1.94 -14.50 5.73
C LEU A 237 2.60 -14.58 7.11
N GLU A 238 3.11 -15.73 7.46
CA GLU A 238 3.87 -15.96 8.70
C GLU A 238 4.92 -17.04 8.50
N ASP A 239 6.15 -16.79 8.90
CA ASP A 239 7.28 -17.73 8.78
C ASP A 239 7.46 -18.30 7.37
N GLY A 240 7.23 -17.48 6.35
CA GLY A 240 7.35 -17.87 4.94
C GLY A 240 6.16 -18.66 4.39
N HIS A 241 5.15 -18.96 5.21
CA HIS A 241 3.93 -19.64 4.79
C HIS A 241 2.80 -18.66 4.55
N ILE A 242 2.05 -18.89 3.46
CA ILE A 242 0.87 -18.12 3.11
C ILE A 242 -0.36 -19.01 3.29
N SER A 243 -1.35 -18.53 4.05
CA SER A 243 -2.60 -19.24 4.30
C SER A 243 -3.78 -18.29 4.30
N GLN A 244 -4.95 -18.77 3.85
CA GLN A 244 -6.19 -17.98 3.82
C GLN A 244 -7.14 -18.43 4.92
N HIS A 245 -7.79 -17.47 5.56
CA HIS A 245 -8.67 -17.68 6.71
C HIS A 245 -9.88 -16.75 6.60
N THR A 246 -10.88 -17.05 7.41
CA THR A 246 -12.07 -16.20 7.59
C THR A 246 -12.36 -16.05 9.08
N PHE A 247 -13.02 -14.96 9.44
CA PHE A 247 -13.60 -14.76 10.76
C PHE A 247 -14.85 -13.88 10.70
N THR A 248 -15.65 -13.96 11.74
CA THR A 248 -16.82 -13.12 11.96
C THR A 248 -16.70 -12.35 13.27
N TYR A 249 -17.65 -11.50 13.57
CA TYR A 249 -17.74 -10.81 14.86
C TYR A 249 -17.85 -11.80 16.05
N GLU A 250 -18.46 -12.97 15.84
CA GLU A 250 -18.62 -14.01 16.88
C GLU A 250 -17.26 -14.59 17.31
N ASP A 251 -16.36 -14.82 16.34
CA ASP A 251 -15.01 -15.33 16.62
C ASP A 251 -14.17 -14.33 17.45
N LEU A 252 -14.55 -13.06 17.42
CA LEU A 252 -13.93 -11.99 18.20
C LEU A 252 -14.63 -11.77 19.55
N GLY A 253 -15.70 -12.49 19.86
CA GLY A 253 -16.52 -12.25 21.04
C GLY A 253 -17.23 -10.89 21.04
N MET A 254 -17.47 -10.32 19.86
CA MET A 254 -18.10 -9.02 19.66
C MET A 254 -19.58 -9.19 19.29
N GLU A 255 -20.35 -8.12 19.43
CA GLU A 255 -21.71 -8.07 18.94
C GLU A 255 -21.74 -7.64 17.47
N LYS A 256 -22.72 -8.15 16.73
CA LYS A 256 -22.97 -7.73 15.35
C LYS A 256 -23.33 -6.24 15.32
N VAL A 257 -22.70 -5.51 14.41
CA VAL A 257 -23.07 -4.13 14.07
C VAL A 257 -23.86 -4.14 12.76
N GLU A 258 -24.92 -3.34 12.68
CA GLU A 258 -25.72 -3.18 11.44
C GLU A 258 -25.07 -2.19 10.47
#